data_ebc7cab80da5d4eb137b70461c0e4ff3
#
_entry.id   ebc7cab80da5d4eb137b70461c0e4ff3
#
_cell.length_a   1.000
_cell.length_b   1.000
_cell.length_c   1.000
_cell.angle_alpha   90.00
_cell.angle_beta   90.00
_cell.angle_gamma   90.00
#
_symmetry.space_group_name_H-M   'P 1'
#
loop_
_entity.id
_entity.type
_entity.pdbx_description
1 polymer ?
#
loop_
_entity_poly.entity_id
_entity_poly.type
_entity_poly.pdbx_seq_one_letter_code
_entity_poly.pdbx_strand_id
1 'polypeptide(L)'
;MFAAPVFGARMVPVRVRLILALVLSWILAPAVAGDIPAIEPLSMTGLLVSIQQIVIGLAMGFTLQMVFAATVIAAQSMAMSMGLGFATAVDPQNGVQVPVIGQYYVVLTTLIFLALNGHLLILQIVIDSFGSLPVGITGLSREGLWAVVEWASRMFGGAVLLALTTMTALMMINLAFGVMSLSLIHI
;
A
#
# COMPACT_ATOMS: atom_id res chain seq x y z
N MET A 1 3.93 9.44 -6.47
CA MET A 1 3.54 8.65 -7.65
C MET A 1 4.25 7.31 -7.73
N PHE A 2 5.59 7.24 -7.66
CA PHE A 2 6.31 5.96 -7.73
C PHE A 2 6.01 5.00 -6.59
N ALA A 3 5.70 5.50 -5.42
CA ALA A 3 5.38 4.71 -4.24
C ALA A 3 3.88 4.40 -4.10
N ALA A 4 3.01 5.00 -4.90
CA ALA A 4 1.58 4.76 -4.82
C ALA A 4 1.21 3.43 -5.53
N PRO A 5 0.40 2.55 -4.91
CA PRO A 5 -0.12 1.36 -5.56
C PRO A 5 -0.94 1.76 -6.79
N VAL A 6 -1.08 0.86 -7.75
CA VAL A 6 -1.72 1.09 -9.06
C VAL A 6 -0.87 1.98 -9.97
N PHE A 7 -0.51 3.20 -9.56
CA PHE A 7 0.34 4.11 -10.36
C PHE A 7 1.82 3.69 -10.38
N GLY A 8 2.30 3.04 -9.31
CA GLY A 8 3.65 2.53 -9.17
C GLY A 8 3.87 1.12 -9.70
N ALA A 9 2.85 0.46 -10.26
CA ALA A 9 2.94 -0.92 -10.73
C ALA A 9 4.09 -1.12 -11.74
N ARG A 10 4.88 -2.20 -11.59
CA ARG A 10 6.04 -2.48 -12.46
C ARG A 10 5.70 -2.62 -13.94
N MET A 11 4.46 -2.97 -14.26
CA MET A 11 4.00 -3.08 -15.65
C MET A 11 3.93 -1.72 -16.36
N VAL A 12 3.85 -0.61 -15.62
CA VAL A 12 3.80 0.73 -16.21
C VAL A 12 5.23 1.21 -16.51
N PRO A 13 5.59 1.50 -17.77
CA PRO A 13 6.92 2.02 -18.11
C PRO A 13 7.25 3.30 -17.32
N VAL A 14 8.51 3.43 -16.90
CA VAL A 14 8.98 4.60 -16.12
C VAL A 14 8.67 5.92 -16.82
N ARG A 15 8.75 5.96 -18.16
CA ARG A 15 8.43 7.15 -18.96
C ARG A 15 6.98 7.60 -18.78
N VAL A 16 6.04 6.65 -18.79
CA VAL A 16 4.61 6.93 -18.59
C VAL A 16 4.36 7.47 -17.19
N ARG A 17 5.00 6.89 -16.17
CA ARG A 17 4.90 7.36 -14.77
C ARG A 17 5.44 8.78 -14.60
N LEU A 18 6.56 9.10 -15.25
CA LEU A 18 7.13 10.46 -15.20
C LEU A 18 6.21 11.46 -15.86
N ILE A 19 5.68 11.16 -17.05
CA ILE A 19 4.75 12.04 -17.76
C ILE A 19 3.49 12.24 -16.92
N LEU A 20 2.92 11.17 -16.38
CA LEU A 20 1.73 11.25 -15.51
C LEU A 20 2.01 12.10 -14.26
N ALA A 21 3.16 11.92 -13.61
CA ALA A 21 3.55 12.71 -12.45
C ALA A 21 3.68 14.21 -12.79
N LEU A 22 4.29 14.53 -13.94
CA LEU A 22 4.41 15.92 -14.41
C LEU A 22 3.06 16.54 -14.73
N VAL A 23 2.20 15.83 -15.46
CA VAL A 23 0.86 16.29 -15.81
C VAL A 23 0.02 16.53 -14.55
N LEU A 24 0.03 15.58 -13.61
CA LEU A 24 -0.69 15.75 -12.35
C LEU A 24 -0.14 16.89 -11.50
N SER A 25 1.19 17.05 -11.42
CA SER A 25 1.81 18.18 -10.73
C SER A 25 1.39 19.52 -11.38
N TRP A 26 1.33 19.57 -12.70
CA TRP A 26 0.89 20.77 -13.42
C TRP A 26 -0.58 21.11 -13.13
N ILE A 27 -1.46 20.10 -13.11
CA ILE A 27 -2.89 20.27 -12.83
C ILE A 27 -3.12 20.69 -11.37
N LEU A 28 -2.34 20.14 -10.43
CA LEU A 28 -2.48 20.40 -9.01
C LEU A 28 -1.79 21.70 -8.56
N ALA A 29 -0.78 22.17 -9.31
CA ALA A 29 -0.01 23.37 -8.96
C ALA A 29 -0.89 24.61 -8.64
N PRO A 30 -1.92 24.97 -9.42
CA PRO A 30 -2.74 26.12 -9.09
C PRO A 30 -3.55 25.98 -7.80
N ALA A 31 -3.92 24.75 -7.41
CA ALA A 31 -4.64 24.47 -6.16
C ALA A 31 -3.78 24.71 -4.91
N VAL A 32 -2.45 24.65 -5.06
CA VAL A 32 -1.47 24.71 -3.96
C VAL A 32 -0.64 26.00 -4.00
N ALA A 33 -0.71 26.76 -5.10
CA ALA A 33 0.17 27.91 -5.36
C ALA A 33 0.12 29.02 -4.29
N GLY A 34 -1.01 29.16 -3.55
CA GLY A 34 -1.15 30.16 -2.48
C GLY A 34 -0.34 29.87 -1.22
N ASP A 35 0.04 28.62 -1.00
CA ASP A 35 0.70 28.16 0.23
C ASP A 35 2.22 27.97 0.09
N ILE A 36 2.77 28.28 -1.09
CA ILE A 36 4.20 28.09 -1.37
C ILE A 36 4.98 29.37 -1.04
N PRO A 37 5.89 29.35 -0.06
CA PRO A 37 6.74 30.50 0.22
C PRO A 37 7.69 30.80 -0.97
N ALA A 38 8.01 32.07 -1.16
CA ALA A 38 8.96 32.51 -2.19
C ALA A 38 10.39 32.11 -1.78
N ILE A 39 10.78 30.88 -2.14
CA ILE A 39 12.11 30.34 -1.86
C ILE A 39 12.87 30.28 -3.20
N GLU A 40 14.12 30.76 -3.21
CA GLU A 40 14.99 30.57 -4.36
C GLU A 40 15.30 29.08 -4.57
N PRO A 41 14.94 28.48 -5.72
CA PRO A 41 15.09 27.03 -5.95
C PRO A 41 16.53 26.52 -5.87
N LEU A 42 17.51 27.36 -6.20
CA LEU A 42 18.94 27.03 -6.22
C LEU A 42 19.68 27.40 -4.90
N SER A 43 18.93 27.86 -3.90
CA SER A 43 19.50 28.12 -2.57
C SER A 43 19.64 26.83 -1.75
N MET A 44 20.50 26.85 -0.73
CA MET A 44 20.60 25.72 0.23
C MET A 44 19.24 25.44 0.90
N THR A 45 18.47 26.47 1.19
CA THR A 45 17.11 26.36 1.73
C THR A 45 16.17 25.69 0.73
N GLY A 46 16.23 26.07 -0.55
CA GLY A 46 15.44 25.44 -1.60
C GLY A 46 15.75 23.96 -1.78
N LEU A 47 17.03 23.57 -1.68
CA LEU A 47 17.44 22.17 -1.72
C LEU A 47 16.89 21.38 -0.54
N LEU A 48 16.99 21.90 0.69
CA LEU A 48 16.46 21.25 1.89
C LEU A 48 14.96 21.06 1.81
N VAL A 49 14.22 22.09 1.40
CA VAL A 49 12.76 22.01 1.21
C VAL A 49 12.41 20.96 0.16
N SER A 50 13.13 20.90 -0.95
CA SER A 50 12.91 19.90 -2.00
C SER A 50 13.10 18.46 -1.49
N ILE A 51 14.16 18.21 -0.72
CA ILE A 51 14.42 16.91 -0.10
C ILE A 51 13.28 16.55 0.86
N GLN A 52 12.83 17.49 1.69
CA GLN A 52 11.72 17.25 2.62
C GLN A 52 10.41 16.91 1.89
N GLN A 53 10.08 17.61 0.82
CA GLN A 53 8.88 17.31 0.02
C GLN A 53 8.95 15.92 -0.62
N ILE A 54 10.14 15.48 -1.05
CA ILE A 54 10.33 14.10 -1.54
C ILE A 54 10.10 13.09 -0.42
N VAL A 55 10.63 13.33 0.78
CA VAL A 55 10.43 12.44 1.94
C VAL A 55 8.97 12.36 2.35
N ILE A 56 8.25 13.48 2.39
CA ILE A 56 6.81 13.51 2.68
C ILE A 56 6.04 12.69 1.63
N GLY A 57 6.30 12.93 0.35
CA GLY A 57 5.64 12.19 -0.73
C GLY A 57 5.95 10.69 -0.70
N LEU A 58 7.17 10.28 -0.34
CA LEU A 58 7.54 8.89 -0.15
C LEU A 58 6.80 8.28 1.06
N ALA A 59 6.72 8.98 2.18
CA ALA A 59 6.02 8.52 3.37
C ALA A 59 4.53 8.29 3.08
N MET A 60 3.87 9.24 2.40
CA MET A 60 2.47 9.11 1.99
C MET A 60 2.25 7.92 1.04
N GLY A 61 3.10 7.76 0.03
CA GLY A 61 3.02 6.62 -0.88
C GLY A 61 3.28 5.29 -0.18
N PHE A 62 4.21 5.26 0.77
CA PHE A 62 4.54 4.08 1.55
C PHE A 62 3.40 3.65 2.48
N THR A 63 2.75 4.58 3.19
CA THR A 63 1.58 4.27 4.03
C THR A 63 0.45 3.64 3.22
N LEU A 64 0.21 4.13 2.02
CA LEU A 64 -0.79 3.55 1.13
C LEU A 64 -0.37 2.16 0.62
N GLN A 65 0.90 1.97 0.29
CA GLN A 65 1.42 0.68 -0.15
C GLN A 65 1.31 -0.39 0.93
N MET A 66 1.44 -0.03 2.21
CA MET A 66 1.26 -0.97 3.32
C MET A 66 -0.14 -1.58 3.36
N VAL A 67 -1.20 -0.85 2.93
CA VAL A 67 -2.57 -1.39 2.85
C VAL A 67 -2.65 -2.55 1.86
N PHE A 68 -2.01 -2.42 0.70
CA PHE A 68 -1.94 -3.49 -0.29
C PHE A 68 -1.04 -4.64 0.19
N ALA A 69 0.06 -4.32 0.85
CA ALA A 69 0.94 -5.32 1.45
C ALA A 69 0.23 -6.16 2.52
N ALA A 70 -0.68 -5.57 3.30
CA ALA A 70 -1.48 -6.29 4.29
C ALA A 70 -2.32 -7.40 3.65
N THR A 71 -2.94 -7.13 2.50
CA THR A 71 -3.73 -8.15 1.79
C THR A 71 -2.87 -9.29 1.24
N VAL A 72 -1.65 -8.98 0.77
CA VAL A 72 -0.68 -10.00 0.32
C VAL A 72 -0.23 -10.88 1.48
N ILE A 73 0.11 -10.29 2.62
CA ILE A 73 0.54 -11.01 3.83
C ILE A 73 -0.59 -11.93 4.33
N ALA A 74 -1.82 -11.41 4.40
CA ALA A 74 -3.00 -12.20 4.77
C ALA A 74 -3.19 -13.40 3.83
N ALA A 75 -3.19 -13.15 2.53
CA ALA A 75 -3.37 -14.18 1.52
C ALA A 75 -2.25 -15.23 1.52
N GLN A 76 -1.01 -14.82 1.82
CA GLN A 76 0.11 -15.75 1.96
C GLN A 76 -0.07 -16.68 3.16
N SER A 77 -0.53 -16.14 4.30
CA SER A 77 -0.85 -16.93 5.49
C SER A 77 -1.98 -17.94 5.23
N MET A 78 -3.02 -17.51 4.50
CA MET A 78 -4.12 -18.38 4.07
C MET A 78 -3.61 -19.49 3.14
N ALA A 79 -2.81 -19.16 2.12
CA ALA A 79 -2.26 -20.11 1.17
C ALA A 79 -1.41 -21.20 1.84
N MET A 80 -0.58 -20.80 2.81
CA MET A 80 0.21 -21.75 3.59
C MET A 80 -0.68 -22.70 4.39
N SER A 81 -1.74 -22.19 5.01
CA SER A 81 -2.69 -23.00 5.79
C SER A 81 -3.50 -23.99 4.92
N MET A 82 -3.73 -23.62 3.65
CA MET A 82 -4.39 -24.48 2.66
C MET A 82 -3.47 -25.51 2.01
N GLY A 83 -2.17 -25.51 2.31
CA GLY A 83 -1.17 -26.34 1.62
C GLY A 83 -0.85 -25.86 0.21
N LEU A 84 -1.35 -24.69 -0.21
CA LEU A 84 -1.13 -24.10 -1.53
C LEU A 84 0.05 -23.11 -1.56
N GLY A 85 0.91 -23.11 -0.55
CA GLY A 85 2.03 -22.18 -0.45
C GLY A 85 3.06 -22.32 -1.58
N PHE A 86 3.13 -23.47 -2.23
CA PHE A 86 4.02 -23.70 -3.39
C PHE A 86 3.39 -23.35 -4.75
N ALA A 87 2.08 -23.14 -4.81
CA ALA A 87 1.40 -22.68 -6.01
C ALA A 87 1.60 -21.16 -6.15
N THR A 88 2.66 -20.75 -6.86
CA THR A 88 3.06 -19.35 -6.97
C THR A 88 2.74 -18.77 -8.34
N ALA A 89 2.41 -17.48 -8.38
CA ALA A 89 2.25 -16.66 -9.56
C ALA A 89 3.05 -15.35 -9.39
N VAL A 90 3.32 -14.66 -10.49
CA VAL A 90 4.02 -13.37 -10.46
C VAL A 90 3.02 -12.24 -10.19
N ASP A 91 3.24 -11.50 -9.11
CA ASP A 91 2.48 -10.30 -8.80
C ASP A 91 2.75 -9.19 -9.84
N PRO A 92 1.75 -8.72 -10.58
CA PRO A 92 1.92 -7.70 -11.60
C PRO A 92 2.30 -6.33 -11.04
N GLN A 93 2.02 -6.04 -9.76
CA GLN A 93 2.35 -4.77 -9.13
C GLN A 93 3.82 -4.71 -8.72
N ASN A 94 4.31 -5.74 -8.05
CA ASN A 94 5.65 -5.76 -7.45
C ASN A 94 6.64 -6.65 -8.20
N GLY A 95 6.18 -7.50 -9.11
CA GLY A 95 7.00 -8.42 -9.89
C GLY A 95 7.69 -9.51 -9.05
N VAL A 96 7.16 -9.79 -7.86
CA VAL A 96 7.62 -10.88 -6.99
C VAL A 96 6.72 -12.09 -7.12
N GLN A 97 7.26 -13.27 -6.81
CA GLN A 97 6.45 -14.48 -6.76
C GLN A 97 5.62 -14.49 -5.47
N VAL A 98 4.32 -14.62 -5.63
CA VAL A 98 3.36 -14.74 -4.53
C VAL A 98 2.48 -15.96 -4.77
N PRO A 99 1.89 -16.57 -3.73
CA PRO A 99 0.90 -17.63 -3.92
C PRO A 99 -0.23 -17.16 -4.83
N VAL A 100 -0.81 -18.06 -5.63
CA VAL A 100 -1.92 -17.75 -6.55
C VAL A 100 -3.08 -17.06 -5.85
N ILE A 101 -3.37 -17.48 -4.61
CA ILE A 101 -4.36 -16.83 -3.76
C ILE A 101 -3.96 -15.37 -3.48
N GLY A 102 -2.67 -15.09 -3.25
CA GLY A 102 -2.15 -13.74 -3.06
C GLY A 102 -2.43 -12.85 -4.26
N GLN A 103 -2.19 -13.37 -5.46
CA GLN A 103 -2.50 -12.69 -6.72
C GLN A 103 -3.99 -12.35 -6.85
N TYR A 104 -4.87 -13.29 -6.51
CA TYR A 104 -6.31 -13.07 -6.52
C TYR A 104 -6.70 -11.92 -5.58
N TYR A 105 -6.18 -11.90 -4.34
CA TYR A 105 -6.46 -10.83 -3.38
C TYR A 105 -5.91 -9.47 -3.82
N VAL A 106 -4.72 -9.41 -4.43
CA VAL A 106 -4.16 -8.17 -4.98
C VAL A 106 -5.06 -7.60 -6.06
N VAL A 107 -5.51 -8.44 -7.00
CA VAL A 107 -6.42 -8.01 -8.08
C VAL A 107 -7.75 -7.53 -7.49
N LEU A 108 -8.35 -8.30 -6.58
CA LEU A 108 -9.60 -7.95 -5.93
C LEU A 108 -9.50 -6.62 -5.17
N THR A 109 -8.45 -6.45 -4.37
CA THR A 109 -8.20 -5.20 -3.61
C THR A 109 -8.02 -4.02 -4.57
N THR A 110 -7.31 -4.21 -5.66
CA THR A 110 -7.13 -3.17 -6.68
C THR A 110 -8.45 -2.77 -7.34
N LEU A 111 -9.29 -3.75 -7.68
CA LEU A 111 -10.62 -3.50 -8.26
C LEU A 111 -11.54 -2.77 -7.27
N ILE A 112 -11.57 -3.20 -6.01
CA ILE A 112 -12.34 -2.53 -4.95
C ILE A 112 -11.84 -1.10 -4.76
N PHE A 113 -10.53 -0.91 -4.70
CA PHE A 113 -9.92 0.40 -4.57
C PHE A 113 -10.33 1.34 -5.72
N LEU A 114 -10.33 0.85 -6.95
CA LEU A 114 -10.77 1.63 -8.12
C LEU A 114 -12.29 1.88 -8.10
N ALA A 115 -13.08 0.89 -7.73
CA ALA A 115 -14.54 1.01 -7.62
C ALA A 115 -14.97 2.05 -6.58
N LEU A 116 -14.19 2.19 -5.49
CA LEU A 116 -14.39 3.21 -4.45
C LEU A 116 -13.79 4.57 -4.81
N ASN A 117 -13.36 4.78 -6.07
CA ASN A 117 -12.65 5.99 -6.50
C ASN A 117 -11.40 6.31 -5.68
N GLY A 118 -10.73 5.30 -5.14
CA GLY A 118 -9.53 5.46 -4.31
C GLY A 118 -8.40 6.23 -5.02
N HIS A 119 -8.32 6.14 -6.34
CA HIS A 119 -7.37 6.92 -7.14
C HIS A 119 -7.63 8.43 -7.06
N LEU A 120 -8.89 8.87 -7.00
CA LEU A 120 -9.26 10.28 -6.79
C LEU A 120 -9.01 10.70 -5.34
N LEU A 121 -9.32 9.82 -4.38
CA LEU A 121 -9.04 10.06 -2.96
C LEU A 121 -7.55 10.31 -2.71
N ILE A 122 -6.65 9.57 -3.36
CA ILE A 122 -5.20 9.82 -3.26
C ILE A 122 -4.85 11.25 -3.71
N LEU A 123 -5.41 11.71 -4.83
CA LEU A 123 -5.13 13.06 -5.33
C LEU A 123 -5.64 14.12 -4.36
N GLN A 124 -6.82 13.90 -3.78
CA GLN A 124 -7.37 14.79 -2.76
C GLN A 124 -6.51 14.83 -1.51
N ILE A 125 -6.07 13.68 -0.98
CA ILE A 125 -5.17 13.60 0.18
C ILE A 125 -3.84 14.34 -0.11
N VAL A 126 -3.32 14.24 -1.33
CA VAL A 126 -2.11 14.98 -1.73
C VAL A 126 -2.35 16.47 -1.68
N ILE A 127 -3.48 16.98 -2.19
CA ILE A 127 -3.83 18.42 -2.13
C ILE A 127 -3.98 18.86 -0.67
N ASP A 128 -4.77 18.13 0.12
CA ASP A 128 -5.06 18.46 1.52
C ASP A 128 -3.78 18.40 2.40
N SER A 129 -2.80 17.60 1.99
CA SER A 129 -1.53 17.50 2.71
C SER A 129 -0.73 18.80 2.71
N PHE A 130 -0.87 19.65 1.71
CA PHE A 130 -0.20 20.95 1.67
C PHE A 130 -0.77 21.93 2.71
N GLY A 131 -2.06 21.80 3.08
CA GLY A 131 -2.65 22.58 4.17
C GLY A 131 -2.19 22.10 5.55
N SER A 132 -1.98 20.80 5.75
CA SER A 132 -1.55 20.21 7.02
C SER A 132 -0.04 20.15 7.20
N LEU A 133 0.70 20.04 6.11
CA LEU A 133 2.17 19.99 6.03
C LEU A 133 2.66 21.04 5.04
N PRO A 134 2.65 22.33 5.43
CA PRO A 134 2.99 23.42 4.53
C PRO A 134 4.43 23.28 4.01
N VAL A 135 4.64 23.76 2.78
CA VAL A 135 5.97 23.75 2.16
C VAL A 135 6.91 24.67 2.96
N GLY A 136 7.90 24.08 3.61
CA GLY A 136 8.80 24.85 4.48
C GLY A 136 9.96 24.02 5.01
N ILE A 137 10.77 24.62 5.89
CA ILE A 137 11.93 23.99 6.51
C ILE A 137 11.51 23.00 7.61
N THR A 138 10.31 23.15 8.17
CA THR A 138 9.72 22.28 9.20
C THR A 138 9.09 21.04 8.59
N GLY A 139 9.87 20.16 8.01
CA GLY A 139 9.39 18.92 7.36
C GLY A 139 8.66 17.96 8.30
N LEU A 140 8.64 16.67 7.99
CA LEU A 140 8.05 15.65 8.85
C LEU A 140 8.67 15.72 10.25
N SER A 141 7.83 15.93 11.25
CA SER A 141 8.26 15.88 12.66
C SER A 141 8.63 14.45 13.04
N ARG A 142 9.34 14.30 14.17
CA ARG A 142 9.65 12.97 14.72
C ARG A 142 8.38 12.18 15.03
N GLU A 143 7.34 12.86 15.50
CA GLU A 143 6.02 12.28 15.76
C GLU A 143 5.36 11.81 14.47
N GLY A 144 5.48 12.57 13.38
CA GLY A 144 4.97 12.18 12.06
C GLY A 144 5.65 10.93 11.52
N LEU A 145 6.98 10.81 11.66
CA LEU A 145 7.69 9.58 11.30
C LEU A 145 7.28 8.40 12.17
N TRP A 146 7.08 8.63 13.48
CA TRP A 146 6.61 7.59 14.40
C TRP A 146 5.19 7.12 14.05
N ALA A 147 4.30 8.02 13.66
CA ALA A 147 2.95 7.70 13.20
C ALA A 147 2.96 6.76 11.97
N VAL A 148 3.92 6.92 11.04
CA VAL A 148 4.08 5.99 9.91
C VAL A 148 4.48 4.59 10.39
N VAL A 149 5.35 4.49 11.40
CA VAL A 149 5.75 3.20 12.00
C VAL A 149 4.57 2.55 12.74
N GLU A 150 3.81 3.33 13.49
CA GLU A 150 2.61 2.84 14.19
C GLU A 150 1.54 2.36 13.19
N TRP A 151 1.39 3.04 12.06
CA TRP A 151 0.51 2.61 10.98
C TRP A 151 0.90 1.22 10.45
N ALA A 152 2.20 0.91 10.33
CA ALA A 152 2.66 -0.42 9.95
C ALA A 152 2.20 -1.51 10.94
N SER A 153 2.20 -1.23 12.23
CA SER A 153 1.67 -2.15 13.25
C SER A 153 0.17 -2.42 13.07
N ARG A 154 -0.62 -1.38 12.81
CA ARG A 154 -2.06 -1.51 12.54
C ARG A 154 -2.33 -2.29 11.26
N MET A 155 -1.54 -2.08 10.21
CA MET A 155 -1.61 -2.82 8.96
C MET A 155 -1.35 -4.32 9.20
N PHE A 156 -0.33 -4.65 9.98
CA PHE A 156 -0.01 -6.04 10.33
C PHE A 156 -1.15 -6.70 11.11
N GLY A 157 -1.74 -6.00 12.08
CA GLY A 157 -2.92 -6.44 12.81
C GLY A 157 -4.11 -6.72 11.89
N GLY A 158 -4.37 -5.82 10.93
CA GLY A 158 -5.40 -6.02 9.90
C GLY A 158 -5.15 -7.25 9.01
N ALA A 159 -3.89 -7.48 8.60
CA ALA A 159 -3.51 -8.66 7.83
C ALA A 159 -3.76 -9.96 8.61
N VAL A 160 -3.41 -9.99 9.90
CA VAL A 160 -3.65 -11.14 10.78
C VAL A 160 -5.15 -11.39 10.94
N LEU A 161 -5.95 -10.36 11.17
CA LEU A 161 -7.41 -10.49 11.29
C LEU A 161 -8.05 -11.05 10.02
N LEU A 162 -7.62 -10.60 8.83
CA LEU A 162 -8.08 -11.15 7.56
C LEU A 162 -7.69 -12.63 7.40
N ALA A 163 -6.49 -13.01 7.80
CA ALA A 163 -6.02 -14.39 7.72
C ALA A 163 -6.75 -15.30 8.71
N LEU A 164 -6.96 -14.84 9.96
CA LEU A 164 -7.56 -15.63 11.03
C LEU A 164 -8.93 -16.20 10.68
N THR A 165 -9.78 -15.44 10.00
CA THR A 165 -11.13 -15.89 9.62
C THR A 165 -11.06 -17.15 8.74
N THR A 166 -10.17 -17.17 7.76
CA THR A 166 -10.00 -18.31 6.86
C THR A 166 -9.24 -19.45 7.54
N MET A 167 -8.21 -19.14 8.32
CA MET A 167 -7.40 -20.14 9.04
C MET A 167 -8.24 -20.91 10.07
N THR A 168 -9.10 -20.21 10.82
CA THR A 168 -10.00 -20.85 11.78
C THR A 168 -11.02 -21.77 11.11
N ALA A 169 -11.62 -21.34 9.99
CA ALA A 169 -12.52 -22.19 9.21
C ALA A 169 -11.82 -23.46 8.72
N LEU A 170 -10.62 -23.34 8.16
CA LEU A 170 -9.82 -24.48 7.71
C LEU A 170 -9.43 -25.41 8.86
N MET A 171 -9.06 -24.85 10.01
CA MET A 171 -8.73 -25.65 11.19
C MET A 171 -9.94 -26.46 11.66
N MET A 172 -11.13 -25.89 11.66
CA MET A 172 -12.38 -26.61 12.00
C MET A 172 -12.67 -27.73 11.00
N ILE A 173 -12.50 -27.50 9.71
CA ILE A 173 -12.66 -28.50 8.66
C ILE A 173 -11.66 -29.64 8.85
N ASN A 174 -10.39 -29.33 9.06
CA ASN A 174 -9.35 -30.33 9.27
C ASN A 174 -9.60 -31.18 10.54
N LEU A 175 -10.07 -30.53 11.61
CA LEU A 175 -10.46 -31.24 12.84
C LEU A 175 -11.63 -32.19 12.58
N ALA A 176 -12.65 -31.73 11.85
CA ALA A 176 -13.81 -32.57 11.51
C ALA A 176 -13.40 -33.80 10.68
N PHE A 177 -12.55 -33.61 9.66
CA PHE A 177 -12.01 -34.73 8.88
C PHE A 177 -11.13 -35.67 9.73
N GLY A 178 -10.31 -35.13 10.65
CA GLY A 178 -9.52 -35.94 11.57
C GLY A 178 -10.41 -36.82 12.48
N VAL A 179 -11.48 -36.27 13.03
CA VAL A 179 -12.43 -37.03 13.85
C VAL A 179 -13.15 -38.08 13.02
N MET A 180 -13.60 -37.75 11.79
CA MET A 180 -14.25 -38.70 10.90
C MET A 180 -13.32 -39.87 10.52
N SER A 181 -12.06 -39.60 10.22
CA SER A 181 -11.08 -40.64 9.89
C SER A 181 -10.82 -41.59 11.07
N LEU A 182 -10.76 -41.07 12.29
CA LEU A 182 -10.63 -41.90 13.49
C LEU A 182 -11.88 -42.78 13.72
N SER A 183 -13.07 -42.26 13.45
CA SER A 183 -14.33 -43.02 13.57
C SER A 183 -14.40 -44.18 12.56
N LEU A 184 -13.88 -43.97 11.34
CA LEU A 184 -13.88 -45.00 10.29
C LEU A 184 -12.87 -46.13 10.54
N ILE A 185 -11.81 -45.91 11.32
CA ILE A 185 -10.80 -46.92 11.67
C ILE A 185 -11.35 -47.94 12.66
N HIS A 186 -12.40 -47.60 13.41
CA HIS A 186 -13.02 -48.47 14.40
C HIS A 186 -14.19 -49.32 13.85
N ILE A 187 -14.51 -49.22 12.57
CA ILE A 187 -15.51 -50.04 11.86
C ILE A 187 -14.80 -51.05 10.95
#